data_2d048b580266608d90fc776859727d37
#
_entry.id   2d048b580266608d90fc776859727d37
#
_cell.length_a   1.000
_cell.length_b   1.000
_cell.length_c   1.000
_cell.angle_alpha   90.00
_cell.angle_beta   90.00
_cell.angle_gamma   90.00
#
_symmetry.space_group_name_H-M   'P 1'
#
loop_
_entity.id
_entity.type
_entity.pdbx_description
1 polymer ?
#
loop_
_entity_poly.entity_id
_entity_poly.type
_entity_poly.pdbx_seq_one_letter_code
_entity_poly.pdbx_strand_id
1 'polypeptide(L)'
;MLFRSKFEFPVSWGCDLQTEHERYLTEQVFKKPVFVTDYPKDIKAFYMKLNPDGKTVAAMDCLVPGIGEIIGGSQREDNYDLLKARIEELGMNPADYDFYMDLRKYGSARHAGFGLGFERCVMYLTGITNIRDVLPFPRTVGNCEL
;
A
#
# COMPACT_ATOMS: atom_id res chain seq x y z
N MET A 1 -7.26 1.58 23.11
CA MET A 1 -8.67 1.23 23.32
C MET A 1 -9.66 2.40 23.19
N LEU A 2 -9.17 3.63 23.12
CA LEU A 2 -9.99 4.86 23.11
C LEU A 2 -10.55 5.30 21.74
N PHE A 3 -10.18 4.63 20.65
CA PHE A 3 -10.49 5.09 19.27
C PHE A 3 -11.64 4.34 18.57
N ARG A 4 -12.07 3.18 19.10
CA ARG A 4 -13.08 2.32 18.46
C ARG A 4 -14.46 2.94 18.30
N SER A 5 -14.82 3.96 19.09
CA SER A 5 -16.16 4.55 19.11
C SER A 5 -16.32 5.83 18.27
N LYS A 6 -15.26 6.28 17.59
CA LYS A 6 -15.25 7.55 16.84
C LYS A 6 -15.28 7.37 15.32
N PHE A 7 -15.09 6.16 14.81
CA PHE A 7 -15.01 5.86 13.39
C PHE A 7 -16.26 5.16 12.91
N GLU A 8 -16.66 5.42 11.69
CA GLU A 8 -17.70 4.69 10.97
C GLU A 8 -17.27 3.21 10.78
N PHE A 9 -16.00 3.00 10.44
CA PHE A 9 -15.41 1.66 10.31
C PHE A 9 -14.60 1.30 11.55
N PRO A 10 -14.94 0.20 12.27
CA PRO A 10 -14.22 -0.19 13.47
C PRO A 10 -12.78 -0.62 13.17
N VAL A 11 -11.83 -0.14 13.98
CA VAL A 11 -10.41 -0.52 13.87
C VAL A 11 -10.10 -1.72 14.74
N SER A 12 -9.50 -2.75 14.13
CA SER A 12 -8.95 -3.93 14.82
C SER A 12 -7.63 -4.33 14.18
N TRP A 13 -6.84 -5.17 14.87
CA TRP A 13 -5.65 -5.73 14.26
C TRP A 13 -6.02 -6.57 13.03
N GLY A 14 -5.31 -6.35 11.92
CA GLY A 14 -5.54 -7.05 10.65
C GLY A 14 -6.56 -6.37 9.73
N CYS A 15 -7.25 -5.29 10.17
CA CYS A 15 -8.09 -4.53 9.24
C CYS A 15 -7.25 -3.63 8.33
N ASP A 16 -7.75 -3.41 7.14
CA ASP A 16 -7.24 -2.37 6.25
C ASP A 16 -7.67 -0.99 6.75
N LEU A 17 -6.76 -0.01 6.68
CA LEU A 17 -7.07 1.36 7.06
C LEU A 17 -7.95 2.01 6.00
N GLN A 18 -9.06 2.60 6.44
CA GLN A 18 -9.92 3.39 5.58
C GLN A 18 -9.46 4.86 5.58
N THR A 19 -9.89 5.62 4.60
CA THR A 19 -9.52 7.04 4.45
C THR A 19 -9.78 7.85 5.72
N GLU A 20 -10.83 7.55 6.48
CA GLU A 20 -11.10 8.23 7.76
C GLU A 20 -10.00 8.00 8.80
N HIS A 21 -9.42 6.78 8.84
CA HIS A 21 -8.33 6.44 9.77
C HIS A 21 -7.04 7.16 9.38
N GLU A 22 -6.71 7.17 8.08
CA GLU A 22 -5.53 7.84 7.55
C GLU A 22 -5.59 9.35 7.80
N ARG A 23 -6.73 9.96 7.52
CA ARG A 23 -6.95 11.39 7.77
C ARG A 23 -6.93 11.71 9.27
N TYR A 24 -7.49 10.85 10.11
CA TYR A 24 -7.41 11.03 11.56
C TYR A 24 -5.96 11.06 12.04
N LEU A 25 -5.12 10.14 11.57
CA LEU A 25 -3.69 10.12 11.91
C LEU A 25 -2.99 11.41 11.47
N THR A 26 -3.19 11.83 10.23
CA THR A 26 -2.47 12.97 9.64
C THR A 26 -3.02 14.33 10.09
N GLU A 27 -4.33 14.45 10.33
CA GLU A 27 -4.99 15.75 10.60
C GLU A 27 -5.24 16.00 12.09
N GLN A 28 -5.49 14.93 12.88
CA GLN A 28 -5.86 15.08 14.29
C GLN A 28 -4.73 14.70 15.24
N VAL A 29 -4.04 13.58 14.97
CA VAL A 29 -3.02 13.05 15.87
C VAL A 29 -1.67 13.73 15.65
N PHE A 30 -1.12 13.60 14.43
CA PHE A 30 0.25 14.07 14.15
C PHE A 30 0.31 15.45 13.50
N LYS A 31 -0.76 15.89 12.82
CA LYS A 31 -0.89 17.16 12.09
C LYS A 31 0.24 17.40 11.09
N LYS A 32 0.66 16.34 10.41
CA LYS A 32 1.76 16.31 9.42
C LYS A 32 1.71 15.02 8.62
N PRO A 33 2.49 14.89 7.52
CA PRO A 33 2.71 13.61 6.86
C PRO A 33 3.20 12.54 7.83
N VAL A 34 2.72 11.30 7.65
CA VAL A 34 2.99 10.15 8.53
C VAL A 34 3.35 8.95 7.68
N PHE A 35 4.39 8.22 8.06
CA PHE A 35 4.65 6.89 7.54
C PHE A 35 4.03 5.85 8.46
N VAL A 36 3.18 4.99 7.89
CA VAL A 36 2.68 3.79 8.56
C VAL A 36 3.46 2.61 8.01
N THR A 37 4.03 1.77 8.89
CA THR A 37 4.90 0.66 8.51
C THR A 37 4.43 -0.65 9.11
N ASP A 38 5.01 -1.76 8.63
CA ASP A 38 4.84 -3.08 9.21
C ASP A 38 3.38 -3.54 9.24
N TYR A 39 2.75 -3.49 8.07
CA TYR A 39 1.36 -3.90 7.89
C TYR A 39 1.15 -5.40 8.10
N PRO A 40 -0.05 -5.83 8.56
CA PRO A 40 -0.40 -7.24 8.61
C PRO A 40 -0.24 -7.92 7.25
N LYS A 41 0.38 -9.10 7.22
CA LYS A 41 0.67 -9.82 5.97
C LYS A 41 -0.57 -10.15 5.14
N ASP A 42 -1.71 -10.37 5.82
CA ASP A 42 -2.92 -10.88 5.16
C ASP A 42 -3.68 -9.83 4.35
N ILE A 43 -3.37 -8.55 4.55
CA ILE A 43 -3.95 -7.43 3.79
C ILE A 43 -3.00 -6.85 2.75
N LYS A 44 -1.82 -7.42 2.58
CA LYS A 44 -0.79 -6.92 1.64
C LYS A 44 -0.40 -7.98 0.62
N ALA A 45 0.21 -7.55 -0.48
CA ALA A 45 0.54 -8.38 -1.62
C ALA A 45 1.61 -9.44 -1.31
N PHE A 46 1.55 -10.57 -2.02
CA PHE A 46 2.40 -11.75 -1.84
C PHE A 46 3.90 -11.48 -1.95
N TYR A 47 4.29 -10.49 -2.73
CA TYR A 47 5.69 -10.17 -3.03
C TYR A 47 6.39 -9.33 -1.96
N MET A 48 5.67 -8.88 -0.95
CA MET A 48 6.23 -8.07 0.13
C MET A 48 7.01 -8.95 1.11
N LYS A 49 8.18 -8.48 1.54
CA LYS A 49 9.03 -9.24 2.44
C LYS A 49 8.37 -9.43 3.80
N LEU A 50 8.29 -10.69 4.23
CA LEU A 50 7.80 -11.03 5.55
C LEU A 50 8.80 -10.57 6.62
N ASN A 51 8.31 -9.92 7.67
CA ASN A 51 9.11 -9.55 8.82
C ASN A 51 9.42 -10.77 9.71
N PRO A 52 10.46 -10.71 10.55
CA PRO A 52 10.84 -11.83 11.43
C PRO A 52 9.74 -12.28 12.41
N ASP A 53 8.73 -11.45 12.66
CA ASP A 53 7.57 -11.78 13.51
C ASP A 53 6.60 -12.78 12.87
N GLY A 54 6.74 -13.04 11.56
CA GLY A 54 5.88 -13.92 10.78
C GLY A 54 4.44 -13.43 10.60
N LYS A 55 4.13 -12.21 11.04
CA LYS A 55 2.76 -11.64 11.06
C LYS A 55 2.65 -10.37 10.22
N THR A 56 3.73 -9.63 10.08
CA THR A 56 3.77 -8.36 9.36
C THR A 56 4.70 -8.44 8.15
N VAL A 57 4.55 -7.50 7.24
CA VAL A 57 5.41 -7.33 6.06
C VAL A 57 6.12 -5.97 6.11
N ALA A 58 7.32 -5.91 5.55
CA ALA A 58 8.12 -4.69 5.43
C ALA A 58 7.53 -3.74 4.37
N ALA A 59 6.28 -3.36 4.59
CA ALA A 59 5.55 -2.38 3.80
C ALA A 59 5.54 -1.02 4.48
N MET A 60 5.38 0.03 3.70
CA MET A 60 5.16 1.37 4.21
C MET A 60 4.21 2.14 3.30
N ASP A 61 3.34 2.92 3.90
CA ASP A 61 2.52 3.89 3.20
C ASP A 61 2.79 5.29 3.79
N CYS A 62 2.98 6.28 2.91
CA CYS A 62 3.09 7.68 3.30
C CYS A 62 1.71 8.33 3.19
N LEU A 63 1.19 8.75 4.33
CA LEU A 63 -0.10 9.41 4.45
C LEU A 63 0.11 10.92 4.58
N VAL A 64 -0.72 11.70 3.89
CA VAL A 64 -0.69 13.17 3.98
C VAL A 64 -2.06 13.74 4.32
N PRO A 65 -2.13 14.90 5.02
CA PRO A 65 -3.38 15.57 5.33
C PRO A 65 -4.22 15.87 4.08
N GLY A 66 -5.53 15.70 4.18
CA GLY A 66 -6.49 16.01 3.11
C GLY A 66 -6.61 14.96 2.01
N ILE A 67 -5.59 14.12 1.81
CA ILE A 67 -5.54 13.13 0.74
C ILE A 67 -5.61 11.69 1.29
N GLY A 68 -4.85 11.38 2.35
CA GLY A 68 -4.57 10.01 2.79
C GLY A 68 -3.29 9.47 2.17
N GLU A 69 -3.26 8.22 1.73
CA GLU A 69 -2.10 7.60 1.11
C GLU A 69 -1.69 8.31 -0.19
N ILE A 70 -0.43 8.73 -0.27
CA ILE A 70 0.19 9.34 -1.46
C ILE A 70 1.30 8.47 -2.02
N ILE A 71 2.00 7.72 -1.18
CA ILE A 71 3.04 6.75 -1.54
C ILE A 71 2.75 5.43 -0.84
N GLY A 72 2.79 4.34 -1.59
CA GLY A 72 2.82 2.99 -1.04
C GLY A 72 4.07 2.25 -1.51
N GLY A 73 4.70 1.50 -0.63
CA GLY A 73 5.93 0.78 -0.96
C GLY A 73 6.23 -0.39 -0.05
N SER A 74 7.21 -1.19 -0.43
CA SER A 74 7.71 -2.28 0.41
C SER A 74 9.11 -2.72 0.02
N GLN A 75 9.80 -3.34 0.96
CA GLN A 75 10.87 -4.26 0.61
C GLN A 75 10.26 -5.49 -0.07
N ARG A 76 10.93 -6.01 -1.10
CA ARG A 76 10.47 -7.19 -1.83
C ARG A 76 11.07 -8.45 -1.20
N GLU A 77 10.31 -9.56 -1.23
CA GLU A 77 10.86 -10.85 -0.82
C GLU A 77 11.96 -11.27 -1.80
N ASP A 78 13.15 -11.45 -1.28
CA ASP A 78 14.36 -11.80 -2.02
C ASP A 78 14.74 -13.30 -1.90
N ASN A 79 14.03 -14.05 -1.07
CA ASN A 79 14.17 -15.49 -0.93
C ASN A 79 13.17 -16.24 -1.82
N TYR A 80 13.68 -17.13 -2.69
CA TYR A 80 12.87 -17.92 -3.61
C TYR A 80 11.84 -18.81 -2.89
N ASP A 81 12.27 -19.56 -1.88
CA ASP A 81 11.41 -20.53 -1.19
C ASP A 81 10.30 -19.83 -0.38
N LEU A 82 10.62 -18.72 0.27
CA LEU A 82 9.64 -17.93 1.01
C LEU A 82 8.62 -17.29 0.08
N LEU A 83 9.04 -16.76 -1.06
CA LEU A 83 8.16 -16.20 -2.07
C LEU A 83 7.21 -17.26 -2.63
N LYS A 84 7.74 -18.44 -2.98
CA LYS A 84 6.95 -19.58 -3.47
C LYS A 84 5.92 -20.02 -2.45
N ALA A 85 6.36 -20.22 -1.20
CA ALA A 85 5.46 -20.64 -0.11
C ALA A 85 4.33 -19.62 0.10
N ARG A 86 4.60 -18.32 -0.03
CA ARG A 86 3.57 -17.29 0.11
C ARG A 86 2.56 -17.30 -1.05
N ILE A 87 3.01 -17.54 -2.27
CA ILE A 87 2.15 -17.70 -3.45
C ILE A 87 1.20 -18.89 -3.23
N GLU A 88 1.73 -20.02 -2.80
CA GLU A 88 0.96 -21.24 -2.50
C GLU A 88 -0.02 -21.04 -1.33
N GLU A 89 0.41 -20.37 -0.24
CA GLU A 89 -0.45 -20.02 0.91
C GLU A 89 -1.70 -19.23 0.49
N LEU A 90 -1.56 -18.37 -0.50
CA LEU A 90 -2.67 -17.58 -1.04
C LEU A 90 -3.52 -18.32 -2.09
N GLY A 91 -3.25 -19.62 -2.34
CA GLY A 91 -3.96 -20.42 -3.33
C GLY A 91 -3.67 -20.04 -4.77
N MET A 92 -2.58 -19.29 -5.02
CA MET A 92 -2.15 -18.90 -6.37
C MET A 92 -1.26 -20.00 -6.96
N ASN A 93 -1.25 -20.12 -8.29
CA ASN A 93 -0.40 -21.09 -8.96
C ASN A 93 1.01 -20.50 -9.18
N PRO A 94 2.09 -21.07 -8.59
CA PRO A 94 3.45 -20.57 -8.79
C PRO A 94 3.91 -20.48 -10.24
N ALA A 95 3.43 -21.39 -11.11
CA ALA A 95 3.79 -21.40 -12.53
C ALA A 95 3.39 -20.11 -13.28
N ASP A 96 2.37 -19.42 -12.83
CA ASP A 96 1.94 -18.15 -13.42
C ASP A 96 2.92 -17.00 -13.09
N TYR A 97 3.81 -17.22 -12.12
CA TYR A 97 4.80 -16.26 -11.63
C TYR A 97 6.24 -16.69 -11.85
N ASP A 98 6.49 -17.69 -12.68
CA ASP A 98 7.84 -18.23 -12.94
C ASP A 98 8.82 -17.12 -13.32
N PHE A 99 8.44 -16.21 -14.21
CA PHE A 99 9.26 -15.06 -14.62
C PHE A 99 9.68 -14.16 -13.43
N TYR A 100 8.82 -14.04 -12.43
CA TYR A 100 9.09 -13.22 -11.25
C TYR A 100 9.92 -14.00 -10.21
N MET A 101 9.67 -15.30 -10.06
CA MET A 101 10.43 -16.20 -9.18
C MET A 101 11.84 -16.42 -9.69
N ASP A 102 12.05 -16.49 -11.01
CA ASP A 102 13.37 -16.65 -11.63
C ASP A 102 14.34 -15.53 -11.26
N LEU A 103 13.85 -14.32 -10.98
CA LEU A 103 14.66 -13.22 -10.45
C LEU A 103 15.26 -13.52 -9.05
N ARG A 104 14.79 -14.55 -8.36
CA ARG A 104 15.33 -15.03 -7.06
C ARG A 104 16.13 -16.30 -7.23
N LYS A 105 15.74 -17.14 -8.19
CA LYS A 105 16.37 -18.43 -8.46
C LYS A 105 17.77 -18.29 -9.06
N TYR A 106 17.94 -17.33 -9.96
CA TYR A 106 19.21 -17.14 -10.71
C TYR A 106 20.08 -16.00 -10.17
N GLY A 107 19.81 -15.55 -8.99
CA GLY A 107 20.55 -14.51 -8.28
C GLY A 107 19.63 -13.35 -7.90
N SER A 108 19.61 -13.04 -6.61
CA SER A 108 18.78 -11.99 -6.05
C SER A 108 19.62 -10.96 -5.32
N ALA A 109 19.13 -9.71 -5.31
CA ALA A 109 19.66 -8.64 -4.47
C ALA A 109 18.53 -8.14 -3.57
N ARG A 110 18.89 -7.67 -2.36
CA ARG A 110 17.94 -6.94 -1.53
C ARG A 110 17.46 -5.70 -2.28
N HIS A 111 16.16 -5.57 -2.49
CA HIS A 111 15.58 -4.46 -3.19
C HIS A 111 14.23 -4.07 -2.60
N ALA A 112 13.85 -2.83 -2.83
CA ALA A 112 12.55 -2.28 -2.47
C ALA A 112 12.00 -1.48 -3.63
N GLY A 113 10.71 -1.18 -3.58
CA GLY A 113 10.07 -0.32 -4.56
C GLY A 113 8.91 0.43 -3.92
N PHE A 114 8.59 1.57 -4.51
CA PHE A 114 7.43 2.36 -4.11
C PHE A 114 6.72 2.93 -5.34
N GLY A 115 5.43 3.22 -5.19
CA GLY A 115 4.65 3.99 -6.14
C GLY A 115 4.24 5.31 -5.52
N LEU A 116 4.41 6.41 -6.25
CA LEU A 116 3.86 7.71 -5.92
C LEU A 116 2.61 7.93 -6.78
N GLY A 117 1.47 8.18 -6.15
CA GLY A 117 0.28 8.66 -6.83
C GLY A 117 0.49 10.09 -7.33
N PHE A 118 0.87 10.24 -8.60
CA PHE A 118 1.22 11.55 -9.16
C PHE A 118 0.06 12.55 -9.07
N GLU A 119 -1.15 12.11 -9.39
CA GLU A 119 -2.36 12.92 -9.30
C GLU A 119 -2.64 13.32 -7.85
N ARG A 120 -2.49 12.40 -6.90
CA ARG A 120 -2.63 12.70 -5.46
C ARG A 120 -1.55 13.69 -4.99
N CYS A 121 -0.35 13.59 -5.53
CA CYS A 121 0.72 14.58 -5.27
C CYS A 121 0.35 15.96 -5.77
N VAL A 122 -0.16 16.07 -7.00
CA VAL A 122 -0.64 17.34 -7.55
C VAL A 122 -1.77 17.91 -6.71
N MET A 123 -2.78 17.09 -6.33
CA MET A 123 -3.86 17.50 -5.43
C MET A 123 -3.32 18.07 -4.11
N TYR A 124 -2.38 17.37 -3.49
CA TYR A 124 -1.78 17.77 -2.22
C TYR A 124 -1.05 19.11 -2.31
N LEU A 125 -0.26 19.32 -3.38
CA LEU A 125 0.53 20.53 -3.57
C LEU A 125 -0.31 21.75 -4.00
N THR A 126 -1.40 21.53 -4.74
CA THR A 126 -2.25 22.59 -5.28
C THR A 126 -3.47 22.90 -4.43
N GLY A 127 -3.85 21.97 -3.52
CA GLY A 127 -5.08 22.08 -2.74
C GLY A 127 -6.35 21.70 -3.51
N ILE A 128 -6.22 21.19 -4.74
CA ILE A 128 -7.36 20.72 -5.54
C ILE A 128 -7.91 19.44 -4.91
N THR A 129 -9.22 19.37 -4.72
CA THR A 129 -9.87 18.27 -4.01
C THR A 129 -10.42 17.16 -4.91
N ASN A 130 -10.63 17.44 -6.20
CA ASN A 130 -11.16 16.47 -7.15
C ASN A 130 -10.03 15.98 -8.08
N ILE A 131 -9.79 14.68 -8.07
CA ILE A 131 -8.72 14.05 -8.87
C ILE A 131 -8.90 14.25 -10.39
N ARG A 132 -10.14 14.45 -10.86
CA ARG A 132 -10.39 14.70 -12.28
C ARG A 132 -9.83 16.04 -12.75
N ASP A 133 -9.70 16.99 -11.85
CA ASP A 133 -9.25 18.36 -12.16
C ASP A 133 -7.71 18.46 -12.24
N VAL A 134 -7.01 17.38 -11.86
CA VAL A 134 -5.53 17.29 -11.97
C VAL A 134 -5.07 16.34 -13.07
N LEU A 135 -6.01 15.79 -13.85
CA LEU A 135 -5.73 14.96 -15.02
C LEU A 135 -5.94 15.77 -16.30
N PRO A 136 -5.00 15.76 -17.26
CA PRO A 136 -5.20 16.42 -18.55
C PRO A 136 -6.37 15.84 -19.34
N PHE A 137 -6.60 14.52 -19.23
CA PHE A 137 -7.64 13.77 -19.93
C PHE A 137 -8.32 12.78 -18.98
N PRO A 138 -9.22 13.26 -18.09
CA PRO A 138 -9.84 12.41 -17.10
C PRO A 138 -10.80 11.40 -17.74
N ARG A 139 -10.59 10.11 -17.48
CA ARG A 139 -11.49 9.05 -17.90
C ARG A 139 -12.47 8.75 -16.77
N THR A 140 -13.76 8.75 -17.09
CA THR A 140 -14.83 8.49 -16.13
C THR A 140 -15.88 7.58 -16.76
N VAL A 141 -16.81 7.07 -15.93
CA VAL A 141 -17.93 6.30 -16.47
C VAL A 141 -18.71 7.15 -17.49
N GLY A 142 -18.82 6.62 -18.71
CA GLY A 142 -19.48 7.31 -19.83
C GLY A 142 -18.64 8.38 -20.54
N ASN A 143 -17.39 8.59 -20.10
CA ASN A 143 -16.47 9.52 -20.78
C ASN A 143 -15.06 8.89 -20.91
N CYS A 144 -14.66 8.63 -22.14
CA CYS A 144 -13.32 8.15 -22.52
C CYS A 144 -12.95 8.79 -23.86
N GLU A 145 -12.96 10.10 -23.92
CA GLU A 145 -12.49 10.86 -25.06
C GLU A 145 -10.96 10.99 -24.98
N LEU A 146 -10.27 10.33 -25.96
CA LEU A 146 -8.81 10.10 -26.06
C LEU A 146 -8.28 8.95 -25.24
#